data_be407ed735dbd0dd349dfedb51a9d01b
#
_entry.id   be407ed735dbd0dd349dfedb51a9d01b
#
_cell.length_a   1.000
_cell.length_b   1.000
_cell.length_c   1.000
_cell.angle_alpha   90.00
_cell.angle_beta   90.00
_cell.angle_gamma   90.00
#
_symmetry.space_group_name_H-M   'P 1'
#
loop_
_entity.id
_entity.type
_entity.pdbx_description
1 polymer ?
#
loop_
_entity_poly.entity_id
_entity_poly.type
_entity_poly.pdbx_seq_one_letter_code
_entity_poly.pdbx_strand_id
1 'polypeptide(L)'
;MSATTIIDTAPLGALIRYTDGSPKPPARFTKKLAAWERSNGVGRLVKKEPPRPYPTWTAPASFTLHEGNFSSDGVIPGVLQSDNAVVTIMRSHSADSTLVFEVAEDPKPGQVRVLLDFGGNTELLHLAESVTAAELWIAKEGYRNARLEIVGDEQGERAGGADLAA
;
A
#
# COMPACT_ATOMS: atom_id res chain seq x y z
N MET A 1 1.13 14.03 -9.44
CA MET A 1 1.54 12.92 -10.33
C MET A 1 0.31 12.17 -10.81
N SER A 2 0.40 11.45 -11.94
CA SER A 2 -0.68 10.56 -12.41
C SER A 2 -0.67 9.23 -11.64
N ALA A 3 -1.76 8.45 -11.75
CA ALA A 3 -1.82 7.10 -11.22
C ALA A 3 -0.73 6.20 -11.82
N THR A 4 -0.45 6.32 -13.12
CA THR A 4 0.63 5.59 -13.80
C THR A 4 1.99 5.88 -13.16
N THR A 5 2.30 7.15 -12.87
CA THR A 5 3.55 7.52 -12.19
C THR A 5 3.68 6.85 -10.82
N ILE A 6 2.61 6.79 -10.04
CA ILE A 6 2.62 6.08 -8.74
C ILE A 6 2.89 4.58 -8.94
N ILE A 7 2.24 3.96 -9.92
CA ILE A 7 2.46 2.53 -10.22
C ILE A 7 3.93 2.28 -10.56
N ASP A 8 4.55 3.14 -11.37
CA ASP A 8 5.90 2.94 -11.87
C ASP A 8 6.99 3.28 -10.83
N THR A 9 6.79 4.30 -10.01
CA THR A 9 7.87 4.87 -9.20
C THR A 9 7.71 4.71 -7.68
N ALA A 10 6.48 4.73 -7.14
CA ALA A 10 6.29 4.72 -5.69
C ALA A 10 6.60 3.34 -5.10
N PRO A 11 7.39 3.24 -4.02
CA PRO A 11 7.65 1.96 -3.36
C PRO A 11 6.45 1.50 -2.51
N LEU A 12 6.30 0.17 -2.34
CA LEU A 12 5.34 -0.37 -1.37
C LEU A 12 5.66 0.17 0.03
N GLY A 13 4.63 0.57 0.75
CA GLY A 13 4.75 1.20 2.05
C GLY A 13 4.78 2.73 2.00
N ALA A 14 4.90 3.36 0.83
CA ALA A 14 4.78 4.81 0.68
C ALA A 14 3.38 5.29 1.07
N LEU A 15 3.31 6.45 1.69
CA LEU A 15 2.06 7.14 2.00
C LEU A 15 1.68 8.01 0.80
N ILE A 16 0.55 7.70 0.17
CA ILE A 16 0.08 8.38 -1.04
C ILE A 16 -1.13 9.22 -0.69
N ARG A 17 -1.05 10.51 -1.03
CA ARG A 17 -2.20 11.42 -1.01
C ARG A 17 -2.82 11.49 -2.39
N TYR A 18 -4.14 11.57 -2.45
CA TYR A 18 -4.85 11.77 -3.71
C TYR A 18 -5.94 12.85 -3.56
N THR A 19 -6.22 13.55 -4.67
CA THR A 19 -7.16 14.66 -4.70
C THR A 19 -7.75 14.84 -6.09
N ASP A 20 -9.00 15.33 -6.14
CA ASP A 20 -9.65 15.82 -7.35
C ASP A 20 -9.44 17.33 -7.57
N GLY A 21 -8.69 17.97 -6.68
CA GLY A 21 -8.41 19.42 -6.71
C GLY A 21 -9.54 20.30 -6.17
N SER A 22 -10.67 19.73 -5.77
CA SER A 22 -11.77 20.51 -5.23
C SER A 22 -11.52 20.93 -3.77
N PRO A 23 -11.97 22.13 -3.35
CA PRO A 23 -11.80 22.57 -1.97
C PRO A 23 -12.68 21.76 -1.01
N LYS A 24 -12.14 21.51 0.19
CA LYS A 24 -12.86 20.77 1.23
C LYS A 24 -14.13 21.52 1.65
N PRO A 25 -15.31 20.92 1.57
CA PRO A 25 -16.56 21.52 2.02
C PRO A 25 -16.55 21.76 3.53
N PRO A 26 -17.27 22.80 4.03
CA PRO A 26 -17.48 22.97 5.47
C PRO A 26 -18.15 21.76 6.11
N ALA A 27 -17.73 21.41 7.34
CA ALA A 27 -18.21 20.23 8.08
C ALA A 27 -19.73 20.17 8.25
N ARG A 28 -20.43 21.32 8.24
CA ARG A 28 -21.89 21.39 8.29
C ARG A 28 -22.60 20.74 7.10
N PHE A 29 -21.91 20.58 5.95
CA PHE A 29 -22.45 19.94 4.74
C PHE A 29 -22.02 18.48 4.67
N THR A 30 -22.54 17.64 5.56
CA THR A 30 -22.14 16.24 5.73
C THR A 30 -22.16 15.41 4.45
N LYS A 31 -23.20 15.55 3.62
CA LYS A 31 -23.29 14.83 2.33
C LYS A 31 -22.22 15.28 1.32
N LYS A 32 -21.95 16.59 1.26
CA LYS A 32 -20.91 17.13 0.38
C LYS A 32 -19.52 16.74 0.86
N LEU A 33 -19.32 16.74 2.18
CA LEU A 33 -18.06 16.31 2.79
C LEU A 33 -17.80 14.81 2.52
N ALA A 34 -18.78 13.94 2.71
CA ALA A 34 -18.67 12.52 2.41
C ALA A 34 -18.40 12.25 0.91
N ALA A 35 -18.99 13.04 0.00
CA ALA A 35 -18.70 12.95 -1.42
C ALA A 35 -17.27 13.40 -1.75
N TRP A 36 -16.81 14.49 -1.12
CA TRP A 36 -15.44 15.01 -1.26
C TRP A 36 -14.41 14.01 -0.75
N GLU A 37 -14.61 13.38 0.39
CA GLU A 37 -13.72 12.36 0.97
C GLU A 37 -13.54 11.12 0.08
N ARG A 38 -14.46 10.85 -0.83
CA ARG A 38 -14.31 9.76 -1.81
C ARG A 38 -13.23 10.03 -2.86
N SER A 39 -12.99 11.29 -3.18
CA SER A 39 -12.03 11.74 -4.18
C SER A 39 -10.80 12.42 -3.59
N ASN A 40 -10.73 12.53 -2.27
CA ASN A 40 -9.65 13.22 -1.56
C ASN A 40 -9.30 12.45 -0.29
N GLY A 41 -8.09 11.93 -0.22
CA GLY A 41 -7.68 11.13 0.91
C GLY A 41 -6.20 10.83 0.93
N VAL A 42 -5.81 9.96 1.83
CA VAL A 42 -4.46 9.48 2.01
C VAL A 42 -4.49 8.02 2.42
N GLY A 43 -3.57 7.23 1.86
CA GLY A 43 -3.45 5.82 2.22
C GLY A 43 -2.04 5.30 1.96
N ARG A 44 -1.71 4.19 2.62
CA ARG A 44 -0.44 3.51 2.43
C ARG A 44 -0.51 2.57 1.24
N LEU A 45 0.46 2.65 0.34
CA LEU A 45 0.54 1.79 -0.84
C LEU A 45 0.86 0.36 -0.41
N VAL A 46 -0.10 -0.55 -0.60
CA VAL A 46 0.02 -1.94 -0.16
C VAL A 46 0.16 -2.93 -1.33
N LYS A 47 -0.36 -2.56 -2.51
CA LYS A 47 -0.36 -3.47 -3.65
C LYS A 47 -0.32 -2.70 -4.96
N LYS A 48 0.37 -3.27 -5.95
CA LYS A 48 0.34 -2.84 -7.34
C LYS A 48 -0.05 -4.03 -8.20
N GLU A 49 -0.92 -3.83 -9.15
CA GLU A 49 -1.38 -4.87 -10.07
C GLU A 49 -1.07 -4.47 -11.51
N PRO A 50 -0.37 -5.33 -12.27
CA PRO A 50 -0.12 -5.09 -13.68
C PRO A 50 -1.42 -5.15 -14.49
N PRO A 51 -1.42 -4.65 -15.73
CA PRO A 51 -2.56 -4.81 -16.62
C PRO A 51 -2.87 -6.31 -16.79
N ARG A 52 -4.16 -6.65 -16.78
CA ARG A 52 -4.61 -8.04 -16.94
C ARG A 52 -5.43 -8.20 -18.22
N PRO A 53 -4.96 -8.99 -19.18
CA PRO A 53 -5.73 -9.26 -20.39
C PRO A 53 -6.89 -10.24 -20.10
N TYR A 54 -8.05 -9.92 -20.65
CA TYR A 54 -9.24 -10.77 -20.75
C TYR A 54 -9.57 -11.01 -22.23
N PRO A 55 -10.39 -11.99 -22.59
CA PRO A 55 -10.69 -12.31 -23.99
C PRO A 55 -11.20 -11.15 -24.83
N THR A 56 -11.92 -10.20 -24.25
CA THR A 56 -12.57 -9.08 -24.96
C THR A 56 -12.07 -7.69 -24.56
N TRP A 57 -11.24 -7.59 -23.52
CA TRP A 57 -10.73 -6.32 -23.02
C TRP A 57 -9.48 -6.54 -22.13
N THR A 58 -8.79 -5.46 -21.80
CA THR A 58 -7.66 -5.50 -20.86
C THR A 58 -7.99 -4.62 -19.69
N ALA A 59 -7.96 -5.19 -18.47
CA ALA A 59 -8.03 -4.39 -17.25
C ALA A 59 -6.76 -3.55 -17.13
N PRO A 60 -6.86 -2.23 -16.92
CA PRO A 60 -5.69 -1.38 -16.75
C PRO A 60 -4.91 -1.77 -15.49
N ALA A 61 -3.64 -1.39 -15.44
CA ALA A 61 -2.87 -1.46 -14.20
C ALA A 61 -3.57 -0.69 -13.09
N SER A 62 -3.39 -1.13 -11.87
CA SER A 62 -3.99 -0.51 -10.69
C SER A 62 -3.07 -0.59 -9.47
N PHE A 63 -3.36 0.20 -8.47
CA PHE A 63 -2.72 0.09 -7.16
C PHE A 63 -3.75 0.23 -6.05
N THR A 64 -3.45 -0.34 -4.90
CA THR A 64 -4.36 -0.33 -3.74
C THR A 64 -3.70 0.39 -2.58
N LEU A 65 -4.45 1.29 -1.98
CA LEU A 65 -4.11 2.02 -0.77
C LEU A 65 -4.86 1.45 0.42
N HIS A 66 -4.16 1.29 1.54
CA HIS A 66 -4.76 1.07 2.85
C HIS A 66 -4.99 2.44 3.49
N GLU A 67 -6.25 2.85 3.63
CA GLU A 67 -6.63 4.18 4.14
C GLU A 67 -6.77 4.23 5.66
N GLY A 68 -7.01 3.10 6.28
CA GLY A 68 -7.10 2.99 7.73
C GLY A 68 -7.84 1.75 8.19
N ASN A 69 -7.86 1.56 9.50
CA ASN A 69 -8.62 0.52 10.17
C ASN A 69 -9.74 1.16 10.99
N PHE A 70 -10.91 0.58 10.93
CA PHE A 70 -12.01 0.88 11.86
C PHE A 70 -11.84 0.02 13.10
N SER A 71 -11.68 0.66 14.25
CA SER A 71 -11.77 0.03 15.55
C SER A 71 -13.03 0.53 16.28
N SER A 72 -13.33 -0.05 17.44
CA SER A 72 -14.37 0.46 18.34
C SER A 72 -14.14 1.94 18.75
N ASP A 73 -12.92 2.44 18.62
CA ASP A 73 -12.49 3.77 19.03
C ASP A 73 -12.37 4.78 17.87
N GLY A 74 -12.73 4.38 16.65
CA GLY A 74 -12.73 5.23 15.45
C GLY A 74 -11.74 4.80 14.37
N VAL A 75 -11.57 5.64 13.34
CA VAL A 75 -10.64 5.40 12.22
C VAL A 75 -9.24 5.86 12.57
N ILE A 76 -8.25 4.97 12.40
CA ILE A 76 -6.82 5.29 12.54
C ILE A 76 -6.20 5.34 11.12
N PRO A 77 -5.99 6.52 10.52
CA PRO A 77 -5.44 6.64 9.18
C PRO A 77 -3.99 6.14 9.10
N GLY A 78 -3.65 5.40 8.05
CA GLY A 78 -2.28 5.00 7.76
C GLY A 78 -1.70 3.89 8.63
N VAL A 79 -2.44 3.35 9.58
CA VAL A 79 -2.05 2.18 10.37
C VAL A 79 -2.43 0.92 9.61
N LEU A 80 -1.44 0.09 9.24
CA LEU A 80 -1.68 -1.12 8.46
C LEU A 80 -2.45 -2.19 9.22
N GLN A 81 -2.29 -2.24 10.56
CA GLN A 81 -3.12 -3.07 11.43
C GLN A 81 -3.19 -2.49 12.84
N SER A 82 -4.34 -2.65 13.48
CA SER A 82 -4.53 -2.42 14.91
C SER A 82 -5.10 -3.70 15.51
N ASP A 83 -4.67 -4.03 16.71
CA ASP A 83 -5.09 -5.26 17.42
C ASP A 83 -6.62 -5.35 17.63
N ASN A 84 -7.31 -4.23 17.50
CA ASN A 84 -8.76 -4.12 17.67
C ASN A 84 -9.47 -3.69 16.37
N ALA A 85 -8.81 -3.82 15.19
CA ALA A 85 -9.44 -3.44 13.93
C ALA A 85 -10.58 -4.41 13.59
N VAL A 86 -11.78 -3.87 13.44
CA VAL A 86 -12.97 -4.63 13.02
C VAL A 86 -13.11 -4.59 11.49
N VAL A 87 -12.69 -3.50 10.84
CA VAL A 87 -12.78 -3.31 9.39
C VAL A 87 -11.55 -2.57 8.88
N THR A 88 -10.96 -3.09 7.82
CA THR A 88 -9.86 -2.46 7.08
C THR A 88 -10.40 -1.74 5.85
N ILE A 89 -10.05 -0.48 5.66
CA ILE A 89 -10.45 0.31 4.50
C ILE A 89 -9.36 0.25 3.45
N MET A 90 -9.67 -0.40 2.35
CA MET A 90 -8.83 -0.49 1.16
C MET A 90 -9.46 0.27 0.00
N ARG A 91 -8.66 1.02 -0.76
CA ARG A 91 -9.12 1.73 -1.95
C ARG A 91 -8.19 1.47 -3.12
N SER A 92 -8.75 0.96 -4.22
CA SER A 92 -8.01 0.75 -5.46
C SER A 92 -8.19 1.90 -6.42
N HIS A 93 -7.09 2.28 -7.07
CA HIS A 93 -7.05 3.30 -8.12
C HIS A 93 -6.50 2.68 -9.41
N SER A 94 -7.24 2.89 -10.51
CA SER A 94 -6.80 2.48 -11.84
C SER A 94 -5.76 3.45 -12.41
N ALA A 95 -4.90 2.96 -13.31
CA ALA A 95 -3.99 3.80 -14.10
C ALA A 95 -4.71 4.93 -14.87
N ASP A 96 -6.00 4.71 -15.23
CA ASP A 96 -6.85 5.68 -15.92
C ASP A 96 -7.48 6.72 -14.99
N SER A 97 -7.18 6.69 -13.70
CA SER A 97 -7.74 7.63 -12.73
C SER A 97 -7.38 9.07 -13.09
N THR A 98 -8.39 9.95 -13.04
CA THR A 98 -8.25 11.39 -13.26
C THR A 98 -7.82 12.16 -12.01
N LEU A 99 -7.67 11.47 -10.88
CA LEU A 99 -7.18 12.08 -9.64
C LEU A 99 -5.70 12.44 -9.75
N VAL A 100 -5.30 13.43 -8.98
CA VAL A 100 -3.90 13.81 -8.81
C VAL A 100 -3.34 13.13 -7.57
N PHE A 101 -2.18 12.51 -7.70
CA PHE A 101 -1.52 11.77 -6.63
C PHE A 101 -0.20 12.43 -6.23
N GLU A 102 0.18 12.25 -4.99
CA GLU A 102 1.43 12.74 -4.42
C GLU A 102 1.97 11.71 -3.43
N VAL A 103 3.27 11.44 -3.49
CA VAL A 103 3.96 10.66 -2.44
C VAL A 103 4.19 11.61 -1.27
N ALA A 104 3.43 11.45 -0.20
CA ALA A 104 3.51 12.28 0.99
C ALA A 104 4.66 11.85 1.91
N GLU A 105 4.94 10.54 1.97
CA GLU A 105 6.03 9.98 2.78
C GLU A 105 6.50 8.66 2.15
N ASP A 106 7.80 8.50 2.01
CA ASP A 106 8.42 7.23 1.66
C ASP A 106 8.70 6.39 2.91
N PRO A 107 8.75 5.05 2.79
CA PRO A 107 9.21 4.19 3.88
C PRO A 107 10.63 4.58 4.29
N LYS A 108 10.88 4.65 5.59
CA LYS A 108 12.17 5.07 6.13
C LYS A 108 13.21 3.97 5.99
N PRO A 109 14.48 4.30 5.69
CA PRO A 109 15.57 3.34 5.73
C PRO A 109 15.62 2.63 7.10
N GLY A 110 15.79 1.30 7.07
CA GLY A 110 15.78 0.47 8.29
C GLY A 110 14.42 -0.08 8.69
N GLN A 111 13.32 0.46 8.17
CA GLN A 111 12.02 -0.20 8.30
C GLN A 111 11.99 -1.50 7.52
N VAL A 112 11.12 -2.42 7.92
CA VAL A 112 11.00 -3.75 7.31
C VAL A 112 9.61 -3.95 6.75
N ARG A 113 9.56 -4.22 5.45
CA ARG A 113 8.33 -4.61 4.77
C ARG A 113 8.07 -6.09 5.01
N VAL A 114 6.89 -6.43 5.50
CA VAL A 114 6.38 -7.80 5.52
C VAL A 114 5.54 -7.99 4.27
N LEU A 115 6.02 -8.77 3.34
CA LEU A 115 5.46 -8.94 2.01
C LEU A 115 4.90 -10.34 1.83
N LEU A 116 3.81 -10.44 1.10
CA LEU A 116 3.23 -11.70 0.64
C LEU A 116 3.24 -11.73 -0.88
N ASP A 117 3.90 -12.75 -1.44
CA ASP A 117 3.89 -12.99 -2.88
C ASP A 117 2.79 -13.99 -3.23
N PHE A 118 1.86 -13.59 -4.08
CA PHE A 118 0.75 -14.43 -4.55
C PHE A 118 0.41 -14.14 -6.01
N GLY A 119 0.44 -15.20 -6.83
CA GLY A 119 0.01 -15.11 -8.23
C GLY A 119 0.81 -14.14 -9.10
N GLY A 120 2.08 -13.91 -8.78
CA GLY A 120 2.95 -12.95 -9.47
C GLY A 120 2.82 -11.50 -9.00
N ASN A 121 2.00 -11.26 -7.99
CA ASN A 121 1.85 -9.96 -7.34
C ASN A 121 2.42 -9.99 -5.93
N THR A 122 2.94 -8.86 -5.48
CA THR A 122 3.43 -8.67 -4.11
C THR A 122 2.50 -7.72 -3.36
N GLU A 123 2.11 -8.12 -2.16
CA GLU A 123 1.27 -7.32 -1.28
C GLU A 123 2.02 -7.01 0.02
N LEU A 124 1.96 -5.75 0.46
CA LEU A 124 2.48 -5.33 1.75
C LEU A 124 1.45 -5.65 2.84
N LEU A 125 1.79 -6.58 3.72
CA LEU A 125 0.97 -6.93 4.86
C LEU A 125 1.19 -5.99 6.05
N HIS A 126 2.46 -5.64 6.29
CA HIS A 126 2.85 -4.81 7.43
C HIS A 126 4.15 -4.07 7.15
N LEU A 127 4.30 -2.89 7.74
CA LEU A 127 5.55 -2.12 7.74
C LEU A 127 6.03 -1.98 9.19
N ALA A 128 7.06 -2.74 9.54
CA ALA A 128 7.63 -2.79 10.88
C ALA A 128 8.83 -1.86 11.03
N GLU A 129 9.11 -1.44 12.25
CA GLU A 129 10.25 -0.57 12.56
C GLU A 129 11.59 -1.33 12.63
N SER A 130 11.55 -2.66 12.72
CA SER A 130 12.74 -3.53 12.77
C SER A 130 12.43 -4.95 12.33
N VAL A 131 13.47 -5.73 12.05
CA VAL A 131 13.34 -7.17 11.72
C VAL A 131 12.68 -7.93 12.87
N THR A 132 13.09 -7.68 14.11
CA THR A 132 12.51 -8.33 15.28
C THR A 132 11.01 -8.03 15.42
N ALA A 133 10.61 -6.78 15.19
CA ALA A 133 9.21 -6.39 15.21
C ALA A 133 8.41 -7.08 14.09
N ALA A 134 8.98 -7.22 12.90
CA ALA A 134 8.38 -7.91 11.78
C ALA A 134 8.18 -9.41 12.05
N GLU A 135 9.18 -10.07 12.62
CA GLU A 135 9.13 -11.50 12.98
C GLU A 135 8.06 -11.76 14.07
N LEU A 136 8.00 -10.92 15.10
CA LEU A 136 6.97 -11.00 16.14
C LEU A 136 5.57 -10.83 15.54
N TRP A 137 5.41 -9.89 14.62
CA TRP A 137 4.14 -9.67 13.93
C TRP A 137 3.73 -10.88 13.11
N ILE A 138 4.65 -11.46 12.31
CA ILE A 138 4.40 -12.66 11.51
C ILE A 138 3.99 -13.84 12.41
N ALA A 139 4.68 -14.04 13.53
CA ALA A 139 4.38 -15.10 14.47
C ALA A 139 2.99 -14.94 15.10
N LYS A 140 2.60 -13.71 15.43
CA LYS A 140 1.28 -13.38 15.98
C LYS A 140 0.16 -13.62 14.97
N GLU A 141 0.32 -13.14 13.75
CA GLU A 141 -0.71 -13.21 12.70
C GLU A 141 -0.75 -14.58 11.99
N GLY A 142 0.26 -15.41 12.14
CA GLY A 142 0.29 -16.78 11.61
C GLY A 142 0.63 -16.88 10.12
N TYR A 143 1.21 -15.85 9.51
CA TYR A 143 1.66 -15.90 8.11
C TYR A 143 2.90 -16.78 7.95
N ARG A 144 2.78 -17.88 7.19
CA ARG A 144 3.88 -18.83 6.98
C ARG A 144 4.75 -18.51 5.76
N ASN A 145 4.20 -17.77 4.80
CA ASN A 145 4.84 -17.49 3.51
C ASN A 145 5.18 -16.00 3.34
N ALA A 146 5.23 -15.25 4.44
CA ALA A 146 5.61 -13.85 4.38
C ALA A 146 7.13 -13.71 4.19
N ARG A 147 7.52 -12.75 3.34
CA ARG A 147 8.91 -12.38 3.06
C ARG A 147 9.22 -11.05 3.75
N LEU A 148 10.42 -10.94 4.31
CA LEU A 148 10.92 -9.69 4.88
C LEU A 148 11.83 -8.98 3.89
N GLU A 149 11.66 -7.66 3.79
CA GLU A 149 12.49 -6.79 2.96
C GLU A 149 12.84 -5.52 3.74
N ILE A 150 14.13 -5.25 3.93
CA ILE A 150 14.60 -4.07 4.64
C ILE A 150 14.61 -2.89 3.68
N VAL A 151 13.99 -1.78 4.08
CA VAL A 151 13.97 -0.55 3.29
C VAL A 151 15.36 0.07 3.27
N GLY A 152 15.88 0.36 2.06
CA GLY A 152 17.20 0.95 1.87
C GLY A 152 18.34 -0.06 1.70
N ASP A 153 18.08 -1.35 1.79
CA ASP A 153 19.07 -2.41 1.62
C ASP A 153 18.98 -3.02 0.19
N GLU A 154 19.10 -2.16 -0.84
CA GLU A 154 19.02 -2.61 -2.25
C GLU A 154 20.25 -3.43 -2.70
N GLN A 155 21.16 -3.78 -1.81
CA GLN A 155 22.37 -4.55 -2.12
C GLN A 155 22.26 -6.06 -1.83
N GLY A 156 21.14 -6.55 -1.27
CA GLY A 156 20.99 -7.97 -0.88
C GLY A 156 20.60 -8.94 -1.99
N GLU A 157 20.12 -8.49 -3.14
CA GLU A 157 19.50 -9.37 -4.14
C GLU A 157 20.46 -9.84 -5.25
N ARG A 158 21.76 -9.53 -5.18
CA ARG A 158 22.79 -9.98 -6.16
C ARG A 158 23.75 -11.06 -5.67
N ALA A 159 23.55 -11.64 -4.51
CA ALA A 159 24.46 -12.65 -3.94
C ALA A 159 23.80 -14.02 -3.71
N GLY A 160 22.99 -14.51 -4.64
CA GLY A 160 22.38 -15.84 -4.56
C GLY A 160 22.45 -16.65 -5.86
N GLY A 161 23.37 -16.34 -6.73
CA GLY A 161 23.53 -17.00 -8.02
C GLY A 161 24.99 -17.15 -8.43
N ALA A 162 25.79 -17.85 -7.63
CA ALA A 162 27.12 -18.25 -8.05
C ALA A 162 27.42 -19.68 -7.59
N ASP A 163 27.28 -20.59 -8.57
CA ASP A 163 28.25 -21.59 -8.88
C ASP A 163 28.51 -22.73 -7.86
N LEU A 164 27.84 -23.84 -8.10
CA LEU A 164 28.36 -25.16 -7.83
C LEU A 164 28.47 -25.89 -9.16
N ALA A 165 29.49 -25.53 -9.93
CA ALA A 165 30.02 -26.33 -11.01
C ALA A 165 31.48 -26.67 -10.68
N ALA A 166 31.68 -27.85 -10.14
CA ALA A 166 32.92 -28.61 -10.24
C ALA A 166 32.64 -30.07 -9.90
#